data_b24105ad3b50d042690d2fd49fded6d4
#
_entry.id   b24105ad3b50d042690d2fd49fded6d4
#
_cell.length_a   1.000
_cell.length_b   1.000
_cell.length_c   1.000
_cell.angle_alpha   90.00
_cell.angle_beta   90.00
_cell.angle_gamma   90.00
#
_symmetry.space_group_name_H-M   'P 1'
#
loop_
_entity.id
_entity.type
_entity.pdbx_description
1 polymer ?
#
loop_
_entity_poly.entity_id
_entity_poly.type
_entity_poly.pdbx_seq_one_letter_code
_entity_poly.pdbx_strand_id
1 'polypeptide(L)'
;MCSRRRFNRSVFRSLILITLDKYFIFYCCSWLLIRYTRKLHFPIPLLNNWLTDFVFVPLIAHVAFVLGSLIFTTGGTFKYPIYQILSISLLTALVFEGFLPYYTHYNTADFYDVLAYFAGGVFYYAVHQNHTSKKIRKAFERKLSLSK
;
A
#
# COMPACT_ATOMS: atom_id res chain seq x y z
N MET A 1 -10.56 -32.24 -13.07
CA MET A 1 -9.59 -31.15 -13.40
C MET A 1 -10.24 -29.77 -13.57
N CYS A 2 -11.53 -29.66 -13.84
CA CYS A 2 -12.28 -28.38 -14.08
C CYS A 2 -12.56 -27.57 -12.77
N SER A 3 -12.71 -28.21 -11.63
CA SER A 3 -13.04 -27.55 -10.33
C SER A 3 -11.91 -26.66 -9.81
N ARG A 4 -10.64 -27.06 -9.97
CA ARG A 4 -9.46 -26.29 -9.50
C ARG A 4 -9.30 -24.95 -10.23
N ARG A 5 -9.62 -24.89 -11.54
CA ARG A 5 -9.52 -23.64 -12.33
C ARG A 5 -10.60 -22.63 -11.95
N ARG A 6 -11.80 -23.08 -11.62
CA ARG A 6 -12.91 -22.21 -11.21
C ARG A 6 -12.69 -21.62 -9.81
N PHE A 7 -12.12 -22.40 -8.90
CA PHE A 7 -11.70 -21.95 -7.57
C PHE A 7 -10.65 -20.84 -7.66
N ASN A 8 -9.63 -21.01 -8.51
CA ASN A 8 -8.55 -20.04 -8.66
C ASN A 8 -9.03 -18.69 -9.22
N ARG A 9 -9.97 -18.68 -10.18
CA ARG A 9 -10.55 -17.43 -10.73
C ARG A 9 -11.40 -16.66 -9.71
N SER A 10 -12.14 -17.33 -8.87
CA SER A 10 -12.97 -16.66 -7.86
C SER A 10 -12.13 -16.04 -6.73
N VAL A 11 -11.05 -16.72 -6.33
CA VAL A 11 -10.07 -16.20 -5.37
C VAL A 11 -9.36 -14.99 -5.93
N PHE A 12 -8.88 -15.06 -7.16
CA PHE A 12 -8.20 -13.97 -7.85
C PHE A 12 -9.08 -12.72 -8.00
N ARG A 13 -10.35 -12.88 -8.39
CA ARG A 13 -11.33 -11.77 -8.44
C ARG A 13 -11.55 -11.13 -7.06
N SER A 14 -11.74 -11.95 -6.03
CA SER A 14 -11.94 -11.44 -4.67
C SER A 14 -10.73 -10.64 -4.18
N LEU A 15 -9.52 -11.06 -4.54
CA LEU A 15 -8.28 -10.39 -4.16
C LEU A 15 -8.08 -9.07 -4.89
N ILE A 16 -8.37 -9.02 -6.20
CA ILE A 16 -8.36 -7.75 -6.94
C ILE A 16 -9.34 -6.75 -6.29
N LEU A 17 -10.55 -7.18 -5.94
CA LEU A 17 -11.53 -6.32 -5.28
C LEU A 17 -11.12 -5.90 -3.86
N ILE A 18 -10.30 -6.70 -3.17
CA ILE A 18 -9.73 -6.35 -1.87
C ILE A 18 -8.57 -5.37 -2.04
N THR A 19 -7.76 -5.55 -3.08
CA THR A 19 -6.64 -4.64 -3.41
C THR A 19 -7.16 -3.26 -3.81
N LEU A 20 -8.20 -3.21 -4.63
CA LEU A 20 -8.83 -1.95 -5.08
C LEU A 20 -9.80 -1.42 -4.01
N ASP A 21 -9.32 -1.23 -2.79
CA ASP A 21 -10.12 -0.61 -1.76
C ASP A 21 -10.06 0.94 -1.84
N LYS A 22 -10.95 1.60 -1.08
CA LYS A 22 -11.06 3.07 -1.12
C LYS A 22 -9.76 3.81 -0.79
N TYR A 23 -8.93 3.24 0.08
CA TYR A 23 -7.65 3.84 0.46
C TYR A 23 -6.60 3.68 -0.64
N PHE A 24 -6.55 2.50 -1.26
CA PHE A 24 -5.67 2.26 -2.39
C PHE A 24 -6.02 3.16 -3.59
N ILE A 25 -7.32 3.30 -3.89
CA ILE A 25 -7.79 4.23 -4.93
C ILE A 25 -7.38 5.66 -4.58
N PHE A 26 -7.54 6.07 -3.31
CA PHE A 26 -7.10 7.39 -2.85
C PHE A 26 -5.60 7.61 -3.10
N TYR A 27 -4.75 6.63 -2.78
CA TYR A 27 -3.29 6.75 -3.03
C TYR A 27 -2.98 6.88 -4.52
N CYS A 28 -3.60 6.05 -5.36
CA CYS A 28 -3.42 6.12 -6.81
C CYS A 28 -3.89 7.46 -7.38
N CYS A 29 -5.07 7.92 -6.98
CA CYS A 29 -5.61 9.22 -7.41
C CYS A 29 -4.72 10.38 -6.95
N SER A 30 -4.23 10.36 -5.72
CA SER A 30 -3.31 11.38 -5.18
C SER A 30 -2.03 11.43 -5.99
N TRP A 31 -1.43 10.26 -6.27
CA TRP A 31 -0.21 10.20 -7.07
C TRP A 31 -0.43 10.70 -8.50
N LEU A 32 -1.53 10.29 -9.15
CA LEU A 32 -1.88 10.75 -10.50
C LEU A 32 -2.14 12.26 -10.53
N LEU A 33 -2.84 12.80 -9.55
CA LEU A 33 -3.11 14.24 -9.42
C LEU A 33 -1.80 15.03 -9.36
N ILE A 34 -0.88 14.61 -8.49
CA ILE A 34 0.42 15.28 -8.35
C ILE A 34 1.22 15.21 -9.65
N ARG A 35 1.23 14.03 -10.28
CA ARG A 35 1.92 13.86 -11.56
C ARG A 35 1.33 14.75 -12.65
N TYR A 36 0.02 14.91 -12.66
CA TYR A 36 -0.71 15.77 -13.61
C TYR A 36 -0.42 17.24 -13.38
N THR A 37 -0.48 17.71 -12.13
CA THR A 37 -0.19 19.13 -11.78
C THR A 37 1.26 19.50 -12.08
N ARG A 38 2.21 18.61 -11.84
CA ARG A 38 3.62 18.82 -12.25
C ARG A 38 3.76 18.96 -13.76
N LYS A 39 3.05 18.13 -14.54
CA LYS A 39 3.08 18.19 -16.02
C LYS A 39 2.50 19.51 -16.57
N LEU A 40 1.51 20.06 -15.90
CA LEU A 40 0.87 21.34 -16.27
C LEU A 40 1.67 22.58 -15.81
N HIS A 41 2.84 22.39 -15.18
CA HIS A 41 3.63 23.48 -14.58
C HIS A 41 2.88 24.34 -13.52
N PHE A 42 1.82 23.76 -12.90
CA PHE A 42 1.10 24.33 -11.76
C PHE A 42 1.25 23.47 -10.51
N PRO A 43 2.47 23.35 -9.94
CA PRO A 43 2.68 22.56 -8.74
C PRO A 43 1.98 23.21 -7.54
N ILE A 44 1.19 22.44 -6.81
CA ILE A 44 0.60 22.84 -5.53
C ILE A 44 1.65 22.62 -4.45
N PRO A 45 2.24 23.66 -3.83
CA PRO A 45 3.50 23.53 -3.06
C PRO A 45 3.46 22.45 -1.96
N LEU A 46 2.43 22.44 -1.13
CA LEU A 46 2.29 21.49 -0.01
C LEU A 46 1.98 20.04 -0.46
N LEU A 47 1.11 19.90 -1.47
CA LEU A 47 0.70 18.60 -1.96
C LEU A 47 1.81 17.92 -2.78
N ASN A 48 2.51 18.69 -3.60
CA ASN A 48 3.52 18.12 -4.48
C ASN A 48 4.77 17.65 -3.74
N ASN A 49 5.07 18.23 -2.57
CA ASN A 49 6.26 17.88 -1.82
C ASN A 49 6.01 16.68 -0.89
N TRP A 50 4.94 16.69 -0.10
CA TRP A 50 4.78 15.72 0.99
C TRP A 50 3.74 14.63 0.73
N LEU A 51 2.72 14.90 -0.11
CA LEU A 51 1.66 13.92 -0.33
C LEU A 51 2.17 12.69 -1.09
N THR A 52 3.10 12.88 -2.02
CA THR A 52 3.72 11.77 -2.77
C THR A 52 4.41 10.79 -1.82
N ASP A 53 5.21 11.33 -0.90
CA ASP A 53 6.02 10.57 0.03
C ASP A 53 5.15 9.92 1.11
N PHE A 54 4.12 10.64 1.58
CA PHE A 54 3.13 10.08 2.49
C PHE A 54 2.36 8.89 1.89
N VAL A 55 1.94 8.94 0.62
CA VAL A 55 1.13 7.86 0.01
C VAL A 55 1.99 6.69 -0.47
N PHE A 56 3.29 6.89 -0.65
CA PHE A 56 4.19 5.89 -1.22
C PHE A 56 4.33 4.65 -0.33
N VAL A 57 4.60 4.85 0.97
CA VAL A 57 4.73 3.74 1.93
C VAL A 57 3.43 2.95 2.10
N PRO A 58 2.25 3.56 2.32
CA PRO A 58 0.99 2.85 2.36
C PRO A 58 0.69 2.04 1.10
N LEU A 59 1.04 2.56 -0.07
CA LEU A 59 0.83 1.88 -1.34
C LEU A 59 1.65 0.60 -1.43
N ILE A 60 2.96 0.68 -1.15
CA ILE A 60 3.85 -0.49 -1.17
C ILE A 60 3.44 -1.51 -0.10
N ALA A 61 3.18 -1.04 1.13
CA ALA A 61 2.78 -1.90 2.23
C ALA A 61 1.47 -2.63 1.93
N HIS A 62 0.51 -1.97 1.27
CA HIS A 62 -0.75 -2.59 0.87
C HIS A 62 -0.55 -3.67 -0.20
N VAL A 63 0.21 -3.39 -1.24
CA VAL A 63 0.54 -4.38 -2.28
C VAL A 63 1.26 -5.58 -1.67
N ALA A 64 2.26 -5.36 -0.82
CA ALA A 64 2.98 -6.41 -0.11
C ALA A 64 2.04 -7.24 0.79
N PHE A 65 1.10 -6.59 1.48
CA PHE A 65 0.12 -7.24 2.33
C PHE A 65 -0.83 -8.16 1.53
N VAL A 66 -1.33 -7.69 0.39
CA VAL A 66 -2.20 -8.49 -0.47
C VAL A 66 -1.44 -9.67 -1.07
N LEU A 67 -0.22 -9.45 -1.57
CA LEU A 67 0.64 -10.53 -2.09
C LEU A 67 1.00 -11.55 -0.99
N GLY A 68 1.35 -11.10 0.20
CA GLY A 68 1.61 -11.96 1.34
C GLY A 68 0.37 -12.79 1.72
N SER A 69 -0.81 -12.18 1.73
CA SER A 69 -2.07 -12.87 1.98
C SER A 69 -2.40 -13.93 0.93
N LEU A 70 -1.92 -13.75 -0.31
CA LEU A 70 -2.04 -14.75 -1.40
C LEU A 70 -1.14 -15.96 -1.17
N ILE A 71 0.11 -15.72 -0.78
CA ILE A 71 1.13 -16.74 -0.63
C ILE A 71 0.87 -17.58 0.64
N PHE A 72 0.54 -16.92 1.73
CA PHE A 72 0.32 -17.55 3.04
C PHE A 72 -1.16 -17.88 3.30
N THR A 73 -1.89 -18.42 2.33
CA THR A 73 -3.35 -18.72 2.37
C THR A 73 -3.73 -19.73 3.45
N THR A 74 -3.27 -19.58 4.64
CA THR A 74 -3.67 -20.31 5.82
C THR A 74 -4.70 -19.46 6.57
N GLY A 75 -5.98 -19.63 6.34
CA GLY A 75 -7.20 -19.23 7.09
C GLY A 75 -7.14 -18.23 8.24
N GLY A 76 -5.98 -17.64 8.53
CA GLY A 76 -5.73 -16.71 9.61
C GLY A 76 -5.70 -15.25 9.14
N THR A 77 -6.07 -14.34 10.03
CA THR A 77 -5.92 -12.90 9.84
C THR A 77 -4.44 -12.54 9.94
N PHE A 78 -3.74 -12.57 8.82
CA PHE A 78 -2.37 -12.07 8.76
C PHE A 78 -2.38 -10.53 8.92
N LYS A 79 -1.49 -10.02 9.76
CA LYS A 79 -1.26 -8.58 9.93
C LYS A 79 0.25 -8.35 10.04
N TYR A 80 0.73 -7.34 9.35
CA TYR A 80 2.10 -6.87 9.58
C TYR A 80 2.19 -6.19 10.94
N PRO A 81 3.14 -6.57 11.80
CA PRO A 81 3.44 -5.83 13.01
C PRO A 81 4.04 -4.46 12.65
N ILE A 82 3.88 -3.49 13.55
CA ILE A 82 4.30 -2.11 13.31
C ILE A 82 5.78 -1.98 12.91
N TYR A 83 6.65 -2.78 13.51
CA TYR A 83 8.09 -2.72 13.23
C TYR A 83 8.42 -3.06 11.77
N GLN A 84 7.68 -3.97 11.12
CA GLN A 84 7.87 -4.28 9.70
C GLN A 84 7.48 -3.10 8.82
N ILE A 85 6.38 -2.43 9.15
CA ILE A 85 5.93 -1.24 8.40
C ILE A 85 6.92 -0.09 8.59
N LEU A 86 7.39 0.13 9.82
CA LEU A 86 8.42 1.14 10.09
C LEU A 86 9.75 0.80 9.40
N SER A 87 10.10 -0.49 9.26
CA SER A 87 11.26 -0.92 8.48
C SER A 87 11.11 -0.60 7.00
N ILE A 88 9.91 -0.74 6.44
CA ILE A 88 9.61 -0.33 5.05
C ILE A 88 9.77 1.19 4.93
N SER A 89 9.22 1.97 5.88
CA SER A 89 9.37 3.44 5.89
C SER A 89 10.84 3.86 5.97
N LEU A 90 11.61 3.22 6.86
CA LEU A 90 13.04 3.49 7.01
C LEU A 90 13.83 3.14 5.74
N LEU A 91 13.58 1.97 5.16
CA LEU A 91 14.23 1.56 3.92
C LEU A 91 13.91 2.52 2.77
N THR A 92 12.65 2.96 2.68
CA THR A 92 12.20 3.95 1.70
C THR A 92 12.97 5.27 1.89
N ALA A 93 13.02 5.78 3.11
CA ALA A 93 13.76 7.00 3.42
C ALA A 93 15.27 6.87 3.09
N LEU A 94 15.90 5.77 3.45
CA LEU A 94 17.32 5.53 3.12
C LEU A 94 17.56 5.50 1.61
N VAL A 95 16.65 4.91 0.84
CA VAL A 95 16.81 4.85 -0.62
C VAL A 95 16.59 6.21 -1.25
N PHE A 96 15.50 6.92 -0.91
CA PHE A 96 15.12 8.16 -1.59
C PHE A 96 15.88 9.38 -1.07
N GLU A 97 16.21 9.44 0.23
CA GLU A 97 16.90 10.59 0.83
C GLU A 97 18.40 10.34 1.06
N GLY A 98 18.81 9.06 1.15
CA GLY A 98 20.22 8.71 1.32
C GLY A 98 20.90 8.37 0.01
N PHE A 99 20.40 7.34 -0.69
CA PHE A 99 21.08 6.81 -1.89
C PHE A 99 20.82 7.64 -3.14
N LEU A 100 19.56 7.97 -3.46
CA LEU A 100 19.24 8.67 -4.70
C LEU A 100 19.90 10.04 -4.84
N PRO A 101 19.97 10.91 -3.81
CA PRO A 101 20.65 12.20 -3.91
C PRO A 101 22.14 12.05 -4.24
N TYR A 102 22.77 10.98 -3.78
CA TYR A 102 24.17 10.71 -4.08
C TYR A 102 24.42 10.38 -5.56
N TYR A 103 23.49 9.68 -6.20
CA TYR A 103 23.61 9.27 -7.60
C TYR A 103 22.94 10.24 -8.59
N THR A 104 21.92 10.96 -8.15
CA THR A 104 21.15 11.86 -9.00
C THR A 104 21.21 13.26 -8.40
N HIS A 105 21.93 14.18 -9.03
CA HIS A 105 22.05 15.58 -8.59
C HIS A 105 20.71 16.35 -8.56
N TYR A 106 19.58 15.68 -8.76
CA TYR A 106 18.23 16.27 -8.83
C TYR A 106 17.44 16.22 -7.52
N ASN A 107 17.84 15.38 -6.56
CA ASN A 107 17.14 15.27 -5.27
C ASN A 107 18.01 15.87 -4.17
N THR A 108 17.41 16.76 -3.40
CA THR A 108 17.97 17.23 -2.12
C THR A 108 17.35 16.40 -1.01
N ALA A 109 18.16 15.84 -0.12
CA ALA A 109 17.67 15.14 1.05
C ALA A 109 16.85 16.10 1.93
N ASP A 110 15.58 15.79 2.15
CA ASP A 110 14.70 16.59 3.01
C ASP A 110 14.19 15.76 4.19
N PHE A 111 14.42 16.29 5.39
CA PHE A 111 13.96 15.67 6.62
C PHE A 111 12.42 15.55 6.68
N TYR A 112 11.70 16.47 6.07
CA TYR A 112 10.22 16.41 6.03
C TYR A 112 9.70 15.26 5.18
N ASP A 113 10.42 14.85 4.15
CA ASP A 113 10.07 13.70 3.33
C ASP A 113 10.23 12.40 4.13
N VAL A 114 11.27 12.30 4.95
CA VAL A 114 11.43 11.20 5.91
C VAL A 114 10.24 11.13 6.87
N LEU A 115 9.81 12.26 7.43
CA LEU A 115 8.63 12.30 8.30
C LEU A 115 7.35 11.88 7.56
N ALA A 116 7.20 12.26 6.29
CA ALA A 116 6.06 11.87 5.47
C ALA A 116 6.00 10.35 5.25
N TYR A 117 7.14 9.68 4.97
CA TYR A 117 7.21 8.22 4.87
C TYR A 117 6.78 7.53 6.17
N PHE A 118 7.26 8.00 7.31
CA PHE A 118 6.89 7.42 8.61
C PHE A 118 5.42 7.68 8.95
N ALA A 119 4.91 8.88 8.71
CA ALA A 119 3.49 9.21 8.91
C ALA A 119 2.58 8.34 8.03
N GLY A 120 2.95 8.12 6.76
CA GLY A 120 2.27 7.20 5.86
C GLY A 120 2.26 5.76 6.39
N GLY A 121 3.40 5.27 6.87
CA GLY A 121 3.51 3.94 7.47
C GLY A 121 2.60 3.76 8.69
N VAL A 122 2.61 4.72 9.61
CA VAL A 122 1.74 4.71 10.80
C VAL A 122 0.26 4.75 10.39
N PHE A 123 -0.10 5.60 9.44
CA PHE A 123 -1.46 5.65 8.90
C PHE A 123 -1.90 4.30 8.31
N TYR A 124 -1.04 3.67 7.52
CA TYR A 124 -1.31 2.34 6.98
C TYR A 124 -1.57 1.32 8.09
N TYR A 125 -0.71 1.26 9.09
CA TYR A 125 -0.85 0.34 10.23
C TYR A 125 -2.14 0.56 11.01
N ALA A 126 -2.42 1.80 11.39
CA ALA A 126 -3.54 2.13 12.28
C ALA A 126 -4.90 2.04 11.57
N VAL A 127 -4.97 2.44 10.30
CA VAL A 127 -6.23 2.63 9.59
C VAL A 127 -6.42 1.61 8.47
N HIS A 128 -5.54 1.63 7.48
CA HIS A 128 -5.76 0.89 6.24
C HIS A 128 -5.65 -0.62 6.42
N GLN A 129 -4.61 -1.10 7.08
CA GLN A 129 -4.40 -2.53 7.34
C GLN A 129 -5.57 -3.15 8.12
N ASN A 130 -6.08 -2.45 9.13
CA ASN A 130 -7.22 -2.91 9.92
C ASN A 130 -8.50 -3.02 9.07
N HIS A 131 -8.72 -2.08 8.17
CA HIS A 131 -9.84 -2.11 7.24
C HIS A 131 -9.75 -3.30 6.28
N THR A 132 -8.59 -3.51 5.68
CA THR A 132 -8.36 -4.59 4.71
C THR A 132 -8.43 -5.97 5.38
N SER A 133 -7.83 -6.14 6.57
CA SER A 133 -7.92 -7.39 7.33
C SER A 133 -9.35 -7.79 7.66
N LYS A 134 -10.20 -6.82 8.03
CA LYS A 134 -11.64 -7.07 8.27
C LYS A 134 -12.37 -7.53 7.00
N LYS A 135 -12.03 -6.96 5.84
CA LYS A 135 -12.62 -7.38 4.55
C LYS A 135 -12.21 -8.80 4.18
N ILE A 136 -10.92 -9.14 4.31
CA ILE A 136 -10.41 -10.48 4.03
C ILE A 136 -11.11 -11.51 4.91
N ARG A 137 -11.21 -11.26 6.22
CA ARG A 137 -11.89 -12.15 7.17
C ARG A 137 -13.34 -12.40 6.77
N LYS A 138 -14.11 -11.33 6.50
CA LYS A 138 -15.52 -11.46 6.07
C LYS A 138 -15.66 -12.25 4.77
N ALA A 139 -14.76 -12.07 3.81
CA ALA A 139 -14.76 -12.82 2.56
C ALA A 139 -14.49 -14.31 2.79
N PHE A 140 -13.62 -14.64 3.73
CA PHE A 140 -13.30 -16.01 4.12
C PHE A 140 -14.48 -16.69 4.87
N GLU A 141 -15.07 -16.01 5.85
CA GLU A 141 -16.23 -16.50 6.60
C GLU A 141 -17.43 -16.82 5.67
N ARG A 142 -17.73 -15.95 4.70
CA ARG A 142 -18.75 -16.19 3.68
C ARG A 142 -18.50 -17.45 2.86
N LYS A 143 -17.24 -17.75 2.53
CA LYS A 143 -16.91 -18.97 1.78
C LYS A 143 -17.12 -20.22 2.59
N LEU A 144 -16.79 -20.20 3.88
CA LEU A 144 -17.02 -21.34 4.79
C LEU A 144 -18.51 -21.61 4.99
N SER A 145 -19.35 -20.59 5.05
CA SER A 145 -20.81 -20.74 5.19
C SER A 145 -21.49 -21.28 3.93
N LEU A 146 -20.91 -21.06 2.75
CA LEU A 146 -21.44 -21.59 1.47
C LEU A 146 -20.93 -23.01 1.15
N SER A 147 -19.97 -23.50 1.90
CA SER A 147 -19.37 -24.84 1.75
C SER A 147 -20.01 -25.87 2.67
N LYS A 148 -20.89 -25.47 3.58
CA LYS A 148 -21.74 -26.34 4.41
C LYS A 148 -23.10 -26.53 3.77
#